data_c25b6f21dd52791b35c0be544c5f2816
#
_entry.id   c25b6f21dd52791b35c0be544c5f2816
#
_cell.length_a   1.000
_cell.length_b   1.000
_cell.length_c   1.000
_cell.angle_alpha   90.00
_cell.angle_beta   90.00
_cell.angle_gamma   90.00
#
_symmetry.space_group_name_H-M   'P 1'
#
loop_
_entity.id
_entity.type
_entity.pdbx_description
1 polymer ?
#
loop_
_entity_poly.entity_id
_entity_poly.type
_entity_poly.pdbx_seq_one_letter_code
_entity_poly.pdbx_strand_id
1 'polypeptide(L)'
;MKIICTDYDGTLNHGGITEEKLSAIKKWKEKGNLFCVVSGRQKEFFEEIREKQIPIDYLLACNGAVIVDKDNNIVSDVRCDGAVALPLINFIFSLGGFFASICNDKHVSVDNFAFPDAEGMRLSEIGEIPYFNQISTALPDFESSAGVVERVREEFGELVNPLQNGTCIDNVPAGMDKAQGIYRLLRLVGGEKADVIAVGDNVNDEAMIKEFYSYAMENGVDSVKKQADKITVSIEELIEKEL
;
A
#
# COMPACT_ATOMS: atom_id res chain seq x y z
N MET A 1 -23.92 6.36 1.70
CA MET A 1 -22.98 5.34 2.23
C MET A 1 -21.65 6.02 2.36
N LYS A 2 -20.99 5.97 3.53
CA LYS A 2 -19.62 6.46 3.67
C LYS A 2 -18.62 5.30 3.59
N ILE A 3 -17.38 5.58 3.17
CA ILE A 3 -16.34 4.57 2.97
C ILE A 3 -15.07 5.07 3.67
N ILE A 4 -14.64 4.39 4.74
CA ILE A 4 -13.31 4.64 5.31
C ILE A 4 -12.30 3.82 4.51
N CYS A 5 -11.27 4.48 3.98
CA CYS A 5 -10.11 3.89 3.35
C CYS A 5 -8.88 4.24 4.21
N THR A 6 -8.44 3.30 5.04
CA THR A 6 -7.36 3.51 6.00
C THR A 6 -6.10 2.79 5.57
N ASP A 7 -4.94 3.44 5.72
CA ASP A 7 -3.67 2.71 5.75
C ASP A 7 -3.62 1.77 6.96
N TYR A 8 -2.69 0.81 6.94
CA TYR A 8 -2.55 -0.18 8.00
C TYR A 8 -1.39 0.12 8.94
N ASP A 9 -0.17 0.17 8.44
CA ASP A 9 1.04 0.28 9.25
C ASP A 9 1.23 1.72 9.73
N GLY A 10 1.24 1.95 11.06
CA GLY A 10 1.29 3.30 11.63
C GLY A 10 -0.07 4.00 11.69
N THR A 11 -1.10 3.49 11.03
CA THR A 11 -2.46 4.02 11.01
C THR A 11 -3.44 3.07 11.72
N LEU A 12 -4.04 2.11 11.04
CA LEU A 12 -4.98 1.18 11.67
C LEU A 12 -4.32 0.34 12.76
N ASN A 13 -3.09 -0.14 12.54
CA ASN A 13 -2.33 -0.94 13.50
C ASN A 13 -1.53 -0.08 14.51
N HIS A 14 -1.68 1.24 14.49
CA HIS A 14 -1.08 2.10 15.52
C HIS A 14 -1.63 1.74 16.92
N GLY A 15 -0.75 1.40 17.86
CA GLY A 15 -1.14 0.90 19.17
C GLY A 15 -1.72 -0.52 19.19
N GLY A 16 -1.67 -1.24 18.07
CA GLY A 16 -2.22 -2.59 17.92
C GLY A 16 -3.71 -2.62 17.55
N ILE A 17 -4.23 -3.82 17.32
CA ILE A 17 -5.65 -4.08 17.03
C ILE A 17 -6.34 -4.43 18.35
N THR A 18 -7.04 -3.47 18.94
CA THR A 18 -7.75 -3.61 20.22
C THR A 18 -9.20 -3.99 20.01
N GLU A 19 -9.85 -4.53 21.05
CA GLU A 19 -11.29 -4.83 21.04
C GLU A 19 -12.14 -3.54 20.84
N GLU A 20 -11.66 -2.42 21.38
CA GLU A 20 -12.29 -1.11 21.21
C GLU A 20 -12.30 -0.68 19.75
N LYS A 21 -11.16 -0.81 19.06
CA LYS A 21 -11.01 -0.56 17.63
C LYS A 21 -11.93 -1.45 16.80
N LEU A 22 -11.93 -2.76 17.06
CA LEU A 22 -12.81 -3.71 16.39
C LEU A 22 -14.29 -3.37 16.60
N SER A 23 -14.67 -2.96 17.82
CA SER A 23 -16.03 -2.54 18.14
C SER A 23 -16.44 -1.27 17.38
N ALA A 24 -15.55 -0.28 17.29
CA ALA A 24 -15.81 0.94 16.53
C ALA A 24 -16.03 0.64 15.04
N ILE A 25 -15.20 -0.20 14.44
CA ILE A 25 -15.35 -0.61 13.03
C ILE A 25 -16.69 -1.36 12.82
N LYS A 26 -17.09 -2.25 13.73
CA LYS A 26 -18.38 -2.95 13.65
C LYS A 26 -19.55 -1.95 13.68
N LYS A 27 -19.54 -0.97 14.61
CA LYS A 27 -20.56 0.09 14.69
C LYS A 27 -20.63 0.91 13.40
N TRP A 28 -19.48 1.23 12.79
CA TRP A 28 -19.42 1.91 11.49
C TRP A 28 -20.14 1.13 10.40
N LYS A 29 -19.88 -0.16 10.31
CA LYS A 29 -20.48 -1.06 9.32
C LYS A 29 -21.99 -1.30 9.55
N GLU A 30 -22.44 -1.35 10.80
CA GLU A 30 -23.86 -1.47 11.16
C GLU A 30 -24.72 -0.30 10.65
N LYS A 31 -24.10 0.86 10.36
CA LYS A 31 -24.78 1.99 9.70
C LYS A 31 -24.86 1.86 8.16
N GLY A 32 -24.45 0.73 7.60
CA GLY A 32 -24.41 0.51 6.15
C GLY A 32 -23.22 1.15 5.45
N ASN A 33 -22.17 1.50 6.21
CA ASN A 33 -20.93 2.07 5.70
C ASN A 33 -19.89 0.97 5.43
N LEU A 34 -18.89 1.26 4.56
CA LEU A 34 -17.80 0.35 4.25
C LEU A 34 -16.52 0.73 5.03
N PHE A 35 -15.74 -0.30 5.39
CA PHE A 35 -14.44 -0.15 6.00
C PHE A 35 -13.39 -0.92 5.18
N CYS A 36 -12.43 -0.20 4.61
CA CYS A 36 -11.45 -0.73 3.67
C CYS A 36 -10.03 -0.42 4.15
N VAL A 37 -9.12 -1.38 3.96
CA VAL A 37 -7.68 -1.20 4.22
C VAL A 37 -6.97 -0.97 2.89
N VAL A 38 -6.08 0.03 2.84
CA VAL A 38 -5.25 0.37 1.67
C VAL A 38 -3.79 0.28 2.08
N SER A 39 -3.05 -0.70 1.59
CA SER A 39 -1.69 -0.99 2.08
C SER A 39 -0.70 -1.24 0.94
N GLY A 40 0.57 -0.91 1.18
CA GLY A 40 1.69 -1.36 0.35
C GLY A 40 2.00 -2.85 0.50
N ARG A 41 1.41 -3.52 1.49
CA ARG A 41 1.55 -4.96 1.67
C ARG A 41 0.89 -5.74 0.53
N GLN A 42 1.36 -6.94 0.31
CA GLN A 42 0.86 -7.85 -0.72
C GLN A 42 -0.49 -8.45 -0.32
N LYS A 43 -1.19 -9.11 -1.27
CA LYS A 43 -2.53 -9.69 -1.04
C LYS A 43 -2.57 -10.75 0.06
N GLU A 44 -1.47 -11.48 0.28
CA GLU A 44 -1.29 -12.48 1.34
C GLU A 44 -1.48 -11.88 2.74
N PHE A 45 -1.32 -10.58 2.87
CA PHE A 45 -1.63 -9.83 4.09
C PHE A 45 -3.10 -9.98 4.54
N PHE A 46 -4.01 -10.38 3.65
CA PHE A 46 -5.39 -10.69 3.98
C PHE A 46 -5.50 -11.73 5.10
N GLU A 47 -4.59 -12.71 5.16
CA GLU A 47 -4.59 -13.73 6.22
C GLU A 47 -4.33 -13.13 7.61
N GLU A 48 -3.40 -12.17 7.72
CA GLU A 48 -3.16 -11.44 8.99
C GLU A 48 -4.39 -10.64 9.41
N ILE A 49 -5.07 -9.97 8.46
CA ILE A 49 -6.32 -9.24 8.73
C ILE A 49 -7.39 -10.19 9.26
N ARG A 50 -7.51 -11.39 8.68
CA ARG A 50 -8.45 -12.42 9.11
C ARG A 50 -8.11 -12.97 10.50
N GLU A 51 -6.84 -13.27 10.77
CA GLU A 51 -6.37 -13.75 12.07
C GLU A 51 -6.64 -12.72 13.18
N LYS A 52 -6.46 -11.45 12.90
CA LYS A 52 -6.79 -10.34 13.81
C LYS A 52 -8.28 -10.01 13.86
N GLN A 53 -9.11 -10.71 13.12
CA GLN A 53 -10.58 -10.53 13.05
C GLN A 53 -11.01 -9.10 12.70
N ILE A 54 -10.23 -8.39 11.89
CA ILE A 54 -10.55 -7.02 11.46
C ILE A 54 -11.70 -7.10 10.44
N PRO A 55 -12.87 -6.49 10.71
CA PRO A 55 -14.06 -6.68 9.88
C PRO A 55 -14.06 -5.75 8.65
N ILE A 56 -13.09 -5.94 7.75
CA ILE A 56 -12.99 -5.18 6.50
C ILE A 56 -14.05 -5.63 5.47
N ASP A 57 -14.33 -4.75 4.51
CA ASP A 57 -15.10 -5.07 3.29
C ASP A 57 -14.17 -5.35 2.11
N TYR A 58 -13.09 -4.57 2.01
CA TYR A 58 -12.07 -4.73 0.97
C TYR A 58 -10.67 -4.46 1.52
N LEU A 59 -9.69 -5.21 0.99
CA LEU A 59 -8.27 -4.91 1.08
C LEU A 59 -7.78 -4.42 -0.28
N LEU A 60 -7.22 -3.22 -0.32
CA LEU A 60 -6.50 -2.66 -1.45
C LEU A 60 -5.00 -2.90 -1.20
N ALA A 61 -4.50 -4.02 -1.66
CA ALA A 61 -3.12 -4.45 -1.52
C ALA A 61 -2.22 -3.86 -2.63
N CYS A 62 -0.91 -3.97 -2.48
CA CYS A 62 0.07 -3.48 -3.45
C CYS A 62 -0.20 -2.00 -3.82
N ASN A 63 -0.38 -1.14 -2.81
CA ASN A 63 -0.75 0.27 -2.99
C ASN A 63 -1.96 0.48 -3.93
N GLY A 64 -2.95 -0.43 -3.87
CA GLY A 64 -4.18 -0.35 -4.66
C GLY A 64 -4.16 -1.07 -6.00
N ALA A 65 -3.04 -1.68 -6.41
CA ALA A 65 -2.96 -2.45 -7.66
C ALA A 65 -3.82 -3.72 -7.61
N VAL A 66 -3.99 -4.33 -6.44
CA VAL A 66 -4.84 -5.52 -6.22
C VAL A 66 -5.95 -5.19 -5.22
N ILE A 67 -7.19 -5.49 -5.56
CA ILE A 67 -8.33 -5.37 -4.64
C ILE A 67 -8.89 -6.76 -4.34
N VAL A 68 -8.98 -7.06 -3.04
CA VAL A 68 -9.50 -8.32 -2.51
C VAL A 68 -10.77 -8.00 -1.71
N ASP A 69 -11.82 -8.79 -1.90
CA ASP A 69 -13.06 -8.65 -1.11
C ASP A 69 -12.96 -9.35 0.27
N LYS A 70 -13.98 -9.20 1.10
CA LYS A 70 -14.05 -9.80 2.44
C LYS A 70 -13.98 -11.35 2.45
N ASP A 71 -14.21 -12.00 1.33
CA ASP A 71 -14.18 -13.45 1.16
C ASP A 71 -12.85 -13.94 0.52
N ASN A 72 -11.84 -13.03 0.43
CA ASN A 72 -10.52 -13.27 -0.17
C ASN A 72 -10.54 -13.51 -1.69
N ASN A 73 -11.56 -13.01 -2.40
CA ASN A 73 -11.57 -13.07 -3.86
C ASN A 73 -10.89 -11.82 -4.42
N ILE A 74 -10.02 -12.00 -5.42
CA ILE A 74 -9.47 -10.88 -6.19
C ILE A 74 -10.58 -10.34 -7.10
N VAL A 75 -11.01 -9.09 -6.85
CA VAL A 75 -12.07 -8.42 -7.62
C VAL A 75 -11.53 -7.35 -8.57
N SER A 76 -10.27 -6.97 -8.41
CA SER A 76 -9.56 -6.07 -9.32
C SER A 76 -8.06 -6.34 -9.25
N ASP A 77 -7.41 -6.33 -10.41
CA ASP A 77 -6.00 -6.70 -10.55
C ASP A 77 -5.38 -5.86 -11.69
N VAL A 78 -4.36 -5.05 -11.35
CA VAL A 78 -3.56 -4.27 -12.30
C VAL A 78 -2.17 -4.86 -12.35
N ARG A 79 -1.70 -5.14 -13.56
CA ARG A 79 -0.45 -5.85 -13.79
C ARG A 79 0.50 -5.02 -14.64
N CYS A 80 1.78 -5.11 -14.34
CA CYS A 80 2.87 -4.69 -15.19
C CYS A 80 3.46 -5.92 -15.91
N ASP A 81 3.97 -5.73 -17.12
CA ASP A 81 4.64 -6.80 -17.88
C ASP A 81 5.87 -7.30 -17.09
N GLY A 82 5.97 -8.61 -16.94
CA GLY A 82 7.07 -9.24 -16.22
C GLY A 82 8.45 -9.02 -16.84
N ALA A 83 8.51 -8.71 -18.13
CA ALA A 83 9.78 -8.35 -18.80
C ALA A 83 10.46 -7.11 -18.20
N VAL A 84 9.70 -6.26 -17.49
CA VAL A 84 10.20 -5.07 -16.79
C VAL A 84 10.90 -5.45 -15.47
N ALA A 85 10.55 -6.57 -14.86
CA ALA A 85 10.96 -6.89 -13.48
C ALA A 85 12.48 -6.98 -13.30
N LEU A 86 13.16 -7.80 -14.11
CA LEU A 86 14.60 -8.01 -13.97
C LEU A 86 15.42 -6.75 -14.30
N PRO A 87 15.15 -6.01 -15.40
CA PRO A 87 15.80 -4.72 -15.66
C PRO A 87 15.63 -3.72 -14.50
N LEU A 88 14.43 -3.59 -13.97
CA LEU A 88 14.11 -2.68 -12.85
C LEU A 88 14.88 -3.05 -11.57
N ILE A 89 14.86 -4.33 -11.16
CA ILE A 89 15.57 -4.79 -9.96
C ILE A 89 17.08 -4.59 -10.13
N ASN A 90 17.65 -4.97 -11.30
CA ASN A 90 19.06 -4.74 -11.60
C ASN A 90 19.44 -3.27 -11.50
N PHE A 91 18.60 -2.38 -12.04
CA PHE A 91 18.84 -0.93 -11.96
C PHE A 91 18.87 -0.47 -10.52
N ILE A 92 17.86 -0.82 -9.69
CA ILE A 92 17.80 -0.42 -8.28
C ILE A 92 18.98 -1.04 -7.47
N PHE A 93 19.34 -2.30 -7.75
CA PHE A 93 20.51 -2.93 -7.12
C PHE A 93 21.81 -2.23 -7.47
N SER A 94 21.96 -1.71 -8.69
CA SER A 94 23.12 -0.92 -9.09
C SER A 94 23.20 0.44 -8.35
N LEU A 95 22.09 0.91 -7.79
CA LEU A 95 21.99 2.14 -7.01
C LEU A 95 22.04 1.90 -5.48
N GLY A 96 22.35 0.67 -5.04
CA GLY A 96 22.52 0.32 -3.63
C GLY A 96 21.36 -0.44 -3.00
N GLY A 97 20.36 -0.84 -3.77
CA GLY A 97 19.33 -1.77 -3.30
C GLY A 97 19.93 -3.12 -2.94
N PHE A 98 19.46 -3.74 -1.85
CA PHE A 98 20.04 -5.00 -1.37
C PHE A 98 19.05 -6.16 -1.33
N PHE A 99 17.75 -5.88 -1.35
CA PHE A 99 16.69 -6.87 -1.35
C PHE A 99 15.55 -6.41 -2.24
N ALA A 100 14.89 -7.35 -2.93
CA ALA A 100 13.66 -7.11 -3.67
C ALA A 100 12.65 -8.22 -3.43
N SER A 101 11.37 -7.86 -3.46
CA SER A 101 10.23 -8.75 -3.33
C SER A 101 9.30 -8.51 -4.51
N ILE A 102 8.99 -9.56 -5.28
CA ILE A 102 8.12 -9.51 -6.44
C ILE A 102 6.76 -10.06 -6.05
N CYS A 103 5.72 -9.23 -6.16
CA CYS A 103 4.33 -9.61 -5.94
C CYS A 103 3.66 -9.98 -7.25
N ASN A 104 3.30 -11.24 -7.38
CA ASN A 104 2.46 -11.80 -8.44
C ASN A 104 1.61 -12.94 -7.85
N ASP A 105 1.27 -13.99 -8.61
CA ASP A 105 0.61 -15.19 -8.06
C ASP A 105 1.50 -15.95 -7.06
N LYS A 106 2.82 -15.74 -7.15
CA LYS A 106 3.83 -16.33 -6.26
C LYS A 106 4.69 -15.21 -5.71
N HIS A 107 4.82 -15.18 -4.38
CA HIS A 107 5.79 -14.27 -3.77
C HIS A 107 7.21 -14.75 -4.05
N VAL A 108 8.04 -13.90 -4.66
CA VAL A 108 9.45 -14.18 -4.93
C VAL A 108 10.32 -13.13 -4.27
N SER A 109 11.24 -13.57 -3.40
CA SER A 109 12.24 -12.72 -2.75
C SER A 109 13.61 -12.89 -3.41
N VAL A 110 14.29 -11.79 -3.59
CA VAL A 110 15.56 -11.69 -4.30
C VAL A 110 16.55 -10.87 -3.51
N ASP A 111 17.76 -11.39 -3.31
CA ASP A 111 18.83 -10.67 -2.62
C ASP A 111 19.93 -10.20 -3.59
N ASN A 112 20.51 -9.05 -3.25
CA ASN A 112 21.69 -8.54 -3.93
C ASN A 112 22.95 -9.10 -3.26
N PHE A 113 23.55 -10.12 -3.87
CA PHE A 113 24.75 -10.80 -3.36
C PHE A 113 26.04 -9.93 -3.35
N ALA A 114 25.97 -8.66 -3.71
CA ALA A 114 27.03 -7.70 -3.41
C ALA A 114 27.08 -7.32 -1.91
N PHE A 115 26.02 -7.63 -1.14
CA PHE A 115 25.94 -7.43 0.31
C PHE A 115 26.28 -8.72 1.08
N PRO A 116 27.01 -8.65 2.22
CA PRO A 116 27.58 -9.84 2.88
C PRO A 116 26.55 -10.79 3.50
N ASP A 117 25.37 -10.31 3.87
CA ASP A 117 24.34 -11.08 4.59
C ASP A 117 23.21 -11.58 3.64
N ALA A 118 23.48 -11.68 2.35
CA ALA A 118 22.49 -12.13 1.37
C ALA A 118 22.21 -13.63 1.50
N GLU A 119 20.97 -14.01 1.80
CA GLU A 119 20.52 -15.40 2.00
C GLU A 119 19.47 -15.86 1.00
N GLY A 120 18.90 -14.95 0.21
CA GLY A 120 17.81 -15.23 -0.72
C GLY A 120 18.26 -15.76 -2.08
N MET A 121 17.33 -15.74 -3.03
CA MET A 121 17.57 -16.15 -4.41
C MET A 121 18.39 -15.10 -5.16
N ARG A 122 19.30 -15.53 -6.03
CA ARG A 122 19.98 -14.61 -6.95
C ARG A 122 19.04 -14.16 -8.06
N LEU A 123 19.20 -12.91 -8.52
CA LEU A 123 18.42 -12.39 -9.62
C LEU A 123 18.54 -13.28 -10.90
N SER A 124 19.72 -13.86 -11.14
CA SER A 124 19.98 -14.78 -12.25
C SER A 124 19.28 -16.15 -12.13
N GLU A 125 18.80 -16.48 -10.94
CA GLU A 125 18.12 -17.77 -10.66
C GLU A 125 16.60 -17.66 -10.78
N ILE A 126 16.08 -16.42 -10.93
CA ILE A 126 14.67 -16.17 -11.14
C ILE A 126 14.32 -16.61 -12.57
N GLY A 127 13.36 -17.51 -12.67
CA GLY A 127 12.79 -17.92 -13.94
C GLY A 127 11.97 -16.80 -14.61
N GLU A 128 11.21 -17.15 -15.62
CA GLU A 128 10.31 -16.22 -16.30
C GLU A 128 9.27 -15.64 -15.34
N ILE A 129 9.17 -14.30 -15.32
CA ILE A 129 8.16 -13.55 -14.59
C ILE A 129 7.10 -13.11 -15.61
N PRO A 130 5.89 -13.69 -15.59
CA PRO A 130 4.86 -13.33 -16.56
C PRO A 130 4.30 -11.93 -16.35
N TYR A 131 4.19 -11.49 -15.09
CA TYR A 131 3.71 -10.16 -14.67
C TYR A 131 4.06 -9.91 -13.21
N PHE A 132 3.86 -8.67 -12.76
CA PHE A 132 3.86 -8.31 -11.33
C PHE A 132 2.83 -7.21 -11.04
N ASN A 133 2.35 -7.18 -9.79
CA ASN A 133 1.50 -6.11 -9.26
C ASN A 133 2.31 -5.05 -8.52
N GLN A 134 3.42 -5.47 -7.91
CA GLN A 134 4.36 -4.61 -7.18
C GLN A 134 5.72 -5.29 -7.11
N ILE A 135 6.77 -4.50 -7.19
CA ILE A 135 8.12 -4.89 -6.80
C ILE A 135 8.56 -3.94 -5.71
N SER A 136 8.72 -4.47 -4.49
CA SER A 136 9.25 -3.72 -3.35
C SER A 136 10.74 -3.96 -3.24
N THR A 137 11.53 -2.88 -3.12
CA THR A 137 12.98 -2.96 -3.01
C THR A 137 13.45 -2.21 -1.78
N ALA A 138 14.30 -2.84 -0.95
CA ALA A 138 14.87 -2.23 0.24
C ALA A 138 16.20 -1.54 -0.06
N LEU A 139 16.39 -0.36 0.55
CA LEU A 139 17.60 0.44 0.52
C LEU A 139 18.13 0.68 1.93
N PRO A 140 19.41 1.07 2.11
CA PRO A 140 20.02 1.21 3.43
C PRO A 140 19.36 2.25 4.33
N ASP A 141 18.83 3.34 3.75
CA ASP A 141 18.26 4.46 4.51
C ASP A 141 17.20 5.22 3.69
N PHE A 142 16.51 6.13 4.36
CA PHE A 142 15.43 6.94 3.80
C PHE A 142 15.89 7.89 2.69
N GLU A 143 17.07 8.51 2.84
CA GLU A 143 17.60 9.46 1.86
C GLU A 143 18.00 8.76 0.56
N SER A 144 18.64 7.59 0.68
CA SER A 144 18.96 6.72 -0.45
C SER A 144 17.70 6.30 -1.20
N SER A 145 16.62 5.89 -0.48
CA SER A 145 15.38 5.50 -1.12
C SER A 145 14.73 6.65 -1.88
N ALA A 146 14.70 7.86 -1.32
CA ALA A 146 14.18 9.05 -1.99
C ALA A 146 14.94 9.37 -3.29
N GLY A 147 16.28 9.31 -3.26
CA GLY A 147 17.12 9.53 -4.43
C GLY A 147 16.90 8.49 -5.54
N VAL A 148 16.72 7.22 -5.14
CA VAL A 148 16.48 6.14 -6.10
C VAL A 148 15.08 6.21 -6.70
N VAL A 149 14.05 6.65 -5.95
CA VAL A 149 12.69 6.90 -6.50
C VAL A 149 12.75 7.83 -7.71
N GLU A 150 13.47 8.96 -7.63
CA GLU A 150 13.59 9.90 -8.75
C GLU A 150 14.28 9.25 -9.96
N ARG A 151 15.35 8.47 -9.73
CA ARG A 151 16.07 7.78 -10.80
C ARG A 151 15.19 6.69 -11.47
N VAL A 152 14.41 5.95 -10.69
CA VAL A 152 13.45 4.97 -11.25
C VAL A 152 12.36 5.70 -12.04
N ARG A 153 11.87 6.83 -11.56
CA ARG A 153 10.88 7.63 -12.27
C ARG A 153 11.39 8.16 -13.62
N GLU A 154 12.65 8.59 -13.68
CA GLU A 154 13.29 9.03 -14.92
C GLU A 154 13.43 7.90 -15.95
N GLU A 155 13.83 6.70 -15.52
CA GLU A 155 14.16 5.59 -16.44
C GLU A 155 12.96 4.68 -16.74
N PHE A 156 12.08 4.44 -15.77
CA PHE A 156 11.00 3.46 -15.84
C PHE A 156 9.60 4.06 -15.64
N GLY A 157 9.45 5.37 -15.48
CA GLY A 157 8.19 6.02 -15.09
C GLY A 157 7.01 5.84 -16.07
N GLU A 158 7.29 5.48 -17.31
CA GLU A 158 6.23 5.10 -18.27
C GLU A 158 5.67 3.68 -18.01
N LEU A 159 6.41 2.84 -17.29
CA LEU A 159 6.10 1.43 -17.05
C LEU A 159 5.65 1.18 -15.61
N VAL A 160 6.30 1.87 -14.64
CA VAL A 160 6.00 1.75 -13.22
C VAL A 160 5.89 3.11 -12.54
N ASN A 161 5.14 3.18 -11.44
CA ASN A 161 5.13 4.31 -10.53
C ASN A 161 5.91 3.92 -9.26
N PRO A 162 7.12 4.48 -9.02
CA PRO A 162 7.88 4.24 -7.80
C PRO A 162 7.32 5.08 -6.65
N LEU A 163 6.97 4.42 -5.56
CA LEU A 163 6.42 5.01 -4.34
C LEU A 163 7.39 4.80 -3.19
N GLN A 164 7.80 5.88 -2.52
CA GLN A 164 8.65 5.76 -1.33
C GLN A 164 7.81 5.25 -0.15
N ASN A 165 8.30 4.22 0.51
CA ASN A 165 7.70 3.63 1.71
C ASN A 165 8.77 3.38 2.77
N GLY A 166 9.10 4.42 3.55
CA GLY A 166 10.23 4.37 4.48
C GLY A 166 11.56 4.19 3.73
N THR A 167 12.31 3.16 4.07
CA THR A 167 13.55 2.76 3.38
C THR A 167 13.30 1.89 2.16
N CYS A 168 12.04 1.54 1.86
CA CYS A 168 11.67 0.75 0.70
C CYS A 168 11.11 1.63 -0.43
N ILE A 169 11.17 1.09 -1.64
CA ILE A 169 10.50 1.62 -2.81
C ILE A 169 9.53 0.56 -3.31
N ASP A 170 8.25 0.91 -3.37
CA ASP A 170 7.21 0.07 -3.96
C ASP A 170 6.98 0.50 -5.41
N ASN A 171 7.42 -0.31 -6.36
CA ASN A 171 7.21 -0.06 -7.78
C ASN A 171 5.92 -0.77 -8.21
N VAL A 172 4.86 0.01 -8.42
CA VAL A 172 3.55 -0.46 -8.89
C VAL A 172 3.37 -0.15 -10.38
N PRO A 173 2.40 -0.74 -11.09
CA PRO A 173 2.13 -0.40 -12.49
C PRO A 173 1.92 1.10 -12.69
N ALA A 174 2.37 1.64 -13.83
CA ALA A 174 2.27 3.06 -14.15
C ALA A 174 0.84 3.59 -13.92
N GLY A 175 0.74 4.77 -13.32
CA GLY A 175 -0.53 5.40 -12.98
C GLY A 175 -1.26 4.80 -11.77
N MET A 176 -0.68 3.80 -11.07
CA MET A 176 -1.24 3.26 -9.83
C MET A 176 -0.62 3.91 -8.60
N ASP A 177 -1.45 4.16 -7.60
CA ASP A 177 -1.14 4.58 -6.23
C ASP A 177 -2.36 4.28 -5.34
N LYS A 178 -2.29 4.61 -4.07
CA LYS A 178 -3.41 4.39 -3.13
C LYS A 178 -4.69 5.13 -3.54
N ALA A 179 -4.60 6.35 -4.11
CA ALA A 179 -5.77 7.10 -4.58
C ALA A 179 -6.42 6.43 -5.80
N GLN A 180 -5.62 5.98 -6.76
CA GLN A 180 -6.13 5.25 -7.93
C GLN A 180 -6.75 3.91 -7.54
N GLY A 181 -6.17 3.22 -6.55
CA GLY A 181 -6.78 2.04 -5.94
C GLY A 181 -8.18 2.32 -5.39
N ILE A 182 -8.35 3.42 -4.64
CA ILE A 182 -9.65 3.86 -4.11
C ILE A 182 -10.63 4.19 -5.24
N TYR A 183 -10.22 4.88 -6.31
CA TYR A 183 -11.09 5.12 -7.46
C TYR A 183 -11.55 3.83 -8.14
N ARG A 184 -10.70 2.81 -8.18
CA ARG A 184 -11.09 1.48 -8.69
C ARG A 184 -12.12 0.83 -7.77
N LEU A 185 -11.93 0.91 -6.44
CA LEU A 185 -12.93 0.45 -5.47
C LEU A 185 -14.27 1.17 -5.67
N LEU A 186 -14.29 2.49 -5.80
CA LEU A 186 -15.52 3.26 -6.01
C LEU A 186 -16.33 2.77 -7.22
N ARG A 187 -15.66 2.43 -8.33
CA ARG A 187 -16.34 1.84 -9.51
C ARG A 187 -16.95 0.47 -9.21
N LEU A 188 -16.33 -0.34 -8.36
CA LEU A 188 -16.83 -1.65 -7.98
C LEU A 188 -18.06 -1.58 -7.08
N VAL A 189 -18.07 -0.61 -6.14
CA VAL A 189 -19.15 -0.50 -5.13
C VAL A 189 -20.24 0.51 -5.50
N GLY A 190 -20.08 1.23 -6.63
CA GLY A 190 -21.01 2.27 -7.06
C GLY A 190 -20.97 3.51 -6.14
N GLY A 191 -19.82 3.81 -5.53
CA GLY A 191 -19.61 4.97 -4.67
C GLY A 191 -19.07 6.18 -5.43
N GLU A 192 -19.10 7.35 -4.78
CA GLU A 192 -18.58 8.61 -5.30
C GLU A 192 -17.39 9.11 -4.45
N LYS A 193 -16.59 10.02 -5.00
CA LYS A 193 -15.46 10.64 -4.28
C LYS A 193 -15.87 11.23 -2.94
N ALA A 194 -17.03 11.85 -2.87
CA ALA A 194 -17.56 12.47 -1.65
C ALA A 194 -17.94 11.46 -0.54
N ASP A 195 -18.03 10.17 -0.87
CA ASP A 195 -18.31 9.12 0.12
C ASP A 195 -17.05 8.72 0.90
N VAL A 196 -15.85 9.01 0.39
CA VAL A 196 -14.57 8.51 0.91
C VAL A 196 -14.04 9.38 2.04
N ILE A 197 -13.56 8.71 3.09
CA ILE A 197 -12.72 9.27 4.16
C ILE A 197 -11.39 8.52 4.11
N ALA A 198 -10.33 9.18 3.66
CA ALA A 198 -8.98 8.61 3.60
C ALA A 198 -8.24 8.86 4.92
N VAL A 199 -7.47 7.86 5.38
CA VAL A 199 -6.68 7.97 6.62
C VAL A 199 -5.30 7.39 6.40
N GLY A 200 -4.25 8.14 6.78
CA GLY A 200 -2.87 7.71 6.59
C GLY A 200 -1.88 8.46 7.47
N ASP A 201 -0.63 8.03 7.46
CA ASP A 201 0.45 8.59 8.29
C ASP A 201 1.77 8.83 7.53
N ASN A 202 1.97 8.23 6.35
CA ASN A 202 3.28 8.23 5.70
C ASN A 202 3.22 8.79 4.25
N VAL A 203 4.37 8.99 3.64
CA VAL A 203 4.54 9.61 2.31
C VAL A 203 3.78 8.86 1.21
N ASN A 204 3.72 7.52 1.27
CA ASN A 204 2.94 6.72 0.32
C ASN A 204 1.41 6.91 0.43
N ASP A 205 0.93 7.61 1.48
CA ASP A 205 -0.47 7.97 1.66
C ASP A 205 -0.83 9.33 1.03
N GLU A 206 0.17 10.16 0.73
CA GLU A 206 -0.06 11.53 0.27
C GLU A 206 -1.03 11.62 -0.91
N ALA A 207 -0.99 10.67 -1.84
CA ALA A 207 -1.90 10.67 -2.98
C ALA A 207 -3.37 10.56 -2.54
N MET A 208 -3.70 9.64 -1.63
CA MET A 208 -5.08 9.49 -1.15
C MET A 208 -5.48 10.61 -0.17
N ILE A 209 -4.54 11.14 0.62
CA ILE A 209 -4.79 12.25 1.56
C ILE A 209 -5.12 13.54 0.79
N LYS A 210 -4.40 13.85 -0.28
CA LYS A 210 -4.67 15.02 -1.15
C LYS A 210 -5.98 14.91 -1.92
N GLU A 211 -6.33 13.69 -2.32
CA GLU A 211 -7.41 13.47 -3.28
C GLU A 211 -8.78 13.42 -2.61
N PHE A 212 -8.90 12.87 -1.40
CA PHE A 212 -10.16 12.64 -0.72
C PHE A 212 -10.28 13.49 0.55
N TYR A 213 -11.49 13.61 1.12
CA TYR A 213 -11.66 14.12 2.46
C TYR A 213 -10.88 13.23 3.43
N SER A 214 -9.99 13.81 4.23
CA SER A 214 -8.93 13.04 4.82
C SER A 214 -8.58 13.38 6.26
N TYR A 215 -8.03 12.38 6.93
CA TYR A 215 -7.39 12.49 8.23
C TYR A 215 -5.92 12.04 8.15
N ALA A 216 -5.02 12.84 8.71
CA ALA A 216 -3.69 12.36 9.06
C ALA A 216 -3.67 11.82 10.48
N MET A 217 -2.91 10.76 10.72
CA MET A 217 -2.62 10.34 12.08
C MET A 217 -1.71 11.35 12.79
N GLU A 218 -1.91 11.54 14.11
CA GLU A 218 -1.05 12.44 14.91
C GLU A 218 0.42 12.03 14.90
N ASN A 219 0.71 10.71 14.86
CA ASN A 219 2.05 10.14 14.71
C ASN A 219 2.61 10.24 13.29
N GLY A 220 1.81 10.68 12.33
CA GLY A 220 2.21 10.74 10.93
C GLY A 220 3.26 11.81 10.63
N VAL A 221 3.88 11.70 9.46
CA VAL A 221 4.90 12.64 8.99
C VAL A 221 4.28 14.02 8.70
N ASP A 222 5.09 15.07 8.86
CA ASP A 222 4.60 16.45 8.72
C ASP A 222 4.06 16.79 7.34
N SER A 223 4.58 16.15 6.28
CA SER A 223 4.10 16.38 4.91
C SER A 223 2.66 15.90 4.74
N VAL A 224 2.29 14.77 5.33
CA VAL A 224 0.93 14.21 5.32
C VAL A 224 -0.01 15.06 6.18
N LYS A 225 0.41 15.42 7.42
CA LYS A 225 -0.38 16.27 8.32
C LYS A 225 -0.73 17.64 7.74
N LYS A 226 0.17 18.23 6.95
CA LYS A 226 -0.07 19.53 6.29
C LYS A 226 -1.08 19.46 5.14
N GLN A 227 -1.29 18.29 4.59
CA GLN A 227 -2.16 18.07 3.42
C GLN A 227 -3.54 17.56 3.79
N ALA A 228 -3.69 16.94 4.98
CA ALA A 228 -4.94 16.41 5.47
C ALA A 228 -5.92 17.52 5.91
N ASP A 229 -7.23 17.26 5.74
CA ASP A 229 -8.29 18.16 6.24
C ASP A 229 -8.36 18.16 7.76
N LYS A 230 -8.05 17.04 8.40
CA LYS A 230 -8.12 16.86 9.85
C LYS A 230 -6.97 15.97 10.36
N ILE A 231 -6.79 15.99 11.69
CA ILE A 231 -5.86 15.11 12.41
C ILE A 231 -6.66 14.26 13.39
N THR A 232 -6.26 13.01 13.56
CA THR A 232 -6.83 12.09 14.56
C THR A 232 -5.74 11.32 15.30
N VAL A 233 -6.00 10.94 16.53
CA VAL A 233 -5.09 10.13 17.34
C VAL A 233 -5.33 8.63 17.13
N SER A 234 -6.53 8.26 16.67
CA SER A 234 -6.89 6.86 16.44
C SER A 234 -8.04 6.70 15.43
N ILE A 235 -8.22 5.48 14.94
CA ILE A 235 -9.36 5.12 14.07
C ILE A 235 -10.68 5.18 14.83
N GLU A 236 -10.66 4.83 16.11
CA GLU A 236 -11.85 4.87 16.99
C GLU A 236 -12.37 6.29 17.12
N GLU A 237 -11.49 7.25 17.40
CA GLU A 237 -11.83 8.67 17.51
C GLU A 237 -12.41 9.21 16.18
N LEU A 238 -11.78 8.85 15.06
CA LEU A 238 -12.29 9.24 13.74
C LEU A 238 -13.70 8.69 13.50
N ILE A 239 -13.92 7.41 13.77
CA ILE A 239 -15.22 6.77 13.58
C ILE A 239 -16.28 7.47 14.45
N GLU A 240 -15.99 7.79 15.71
CA GLU A 240 -16.93 8.51 16.60
C GLU A 240 -17.29 9.90 16.06
N LYS A 241 -16.36 10.60 15.45
CA LYS A 241 -16.59 11.94 14.86
C LYS A 241 -17.40 11.91 13.56
N GLU A 242 -17.36 10.79 12.82
CA GLU A 242 -17.95 10.68 11.48
C GLU A 242 -19.27 9.89 11.46
N LEU A 243 -19.65 9.22 12.58
CA LEU A 243 -20.94 8.56 12.76
C LEU A 243 -22.06 9.55 12.98
#